data_f6078f356c85c2c1057eb89e105ab553
#
_entry.id   f6078f356c85c2c1057eb89e105ab553
#
_cell.length_a   1.000
_cell.length_b   1.000
_cell.length_c   1.000
_cell.angle_alpha   90.00
_cell.angle_beta   90.00
_cell.angle_gamma   90.00
#
_symmetry.space_group_name_H-M   'P 1'
#
loop_
_entity.id
_entity.type
_entity.pdbx_description
1 polymer ?
#
loop_
_entity_poly.entity_id
_entity_poly.type
_entity_poly.pdbx_seq_one_letter_code
_entity_poly.pdbx_strand_id
1 'polypeptide(L)'
;MKSLEENIGYTFKNKELLKRALTHTSYAYEKGVQSNEKLEFLGDSILEFISSIYIYQNYPTLKEGEMTKVRATVVCEDSLYKIATRLKFNEFLYLGNSEIKGKEQIRKAILADSVEAVIAAMYLDSNLE
;
A
#
# COMPACT_ATOMS: atom_id res chain seq x y z
N MET A 1 18.84 -2.38 -11.93
CA MET A 1 17.71 -1.77 -11.20
C MET A 1 16.98 -2.84 -10.42
N LYS A 2 16.70 -2.57 -9.14
CA LYS A 2 15.97 -3.54 -8.32
C LYS A 2 14.49 -3.49 -8.63
N SER A 3 13.85 -4.66 -8.63
CA SER A 3 12.40 -4.73 -8.79
C SER A 3 11.72 -4.30 -7.49
N LEU A 4 10.42 -4.02 -7.55
CA LEU A 4 9.67 -3.71 -6.34
C LEU A 4 9.68 -4.90 -5.38
N GLU A 5 9.58 -6.11 -5.91
CA GLU A 5 9.64 -7.32 -5.07
C GLU A 5 10.93 -7.39 -4.28
N GLU A 6 12.05 -7.01 -4.89
CA GLU A 6 13.31 -6.95 -4.16
C GLU A 6 13.28 -5.89 -3.07
N ASN A 7 12.69 -4.74 -3.37
CA ASN A 7 12.61 -3.64 -2.42
C ASN A 7 11.75 -3.96 -1.19
N ILE A 8 10.65 -4.69 -1.40
CA ILE A 8 9.75 -5.03 -0.30
C ILE A 8 10.11 -6.36 0.36
N GLY A 9 11.00 -7.14 -0.24
CA GLY A 9 11.44 -8.41 0.32
C GLY A 9 10.43 -9.55 0.20
N TYR A 10 9.56 -9.50 -0.77
CA TYR A 10 8.56 -10.53 -1.00
C TYR A 10 8.40 -10.81 -2.49
N THR A 11 8.44 -12.09 -2.86
CA THR A 11 8.26 -12.51 -4.25
C THR A 11 6.86 -13.09 -4.43
N PHE A 12 6.07 -12.47 -5.29
CA PHE A 12 4.70 -12.89 -5.54
C PHE A 12 4.65 -14.17 -6.37
N LYS A 13 3.75 -15.07 -5.98
CA LYS A 13 3.43 -16.26 -6.77
C LYS A 13 2.55 -15.86 -7.94
N ASN A 14 1.58 -14.98 -7.68
CA ASN A 14 0.68 -14.45 -8.69
C ASN A 14 1.10 -13.03 -9.06
N LYS A 15 1.83 -12.89 -10.17
CA LYS A 15 2.35 -11.59 -10.61
C LYS A 15 1.24 -10.63 -11.05
N GLU A 16 0.12 -11.15 -11.54
CA GLU A 16 -1.01 -10.30 -11.92
C GLU A 16 -1.62 -9.59 -10.71
N LEU A 17 -1.57 -10.23 -9.56
CA LEU A 17 -2.07 -9.63 -8.32
C LEU A 17 -1.22 -8.42 -7.93
N LEU A 18 0.10 -8.53 -8.06
CA LEU A 18 0.99 -7.40 -7.82
C LEU A 18 0.73 -6.27 -8.81
N LYS A 19 0.60 -6.61 -10.10
CA LYS A 19 0.34 -5.61 -11.12
C LYS A 19 -0.96 -4.85 -10.83
N ARG A 20 -2.00 -5.58 -10.43
CA ARG A 20 -3.28 -4.96 -10.10
C ARG A 20 -3.14 -4.03 -8.89
N ALA A 21 -2.34 -4.42 -7.90
CA ALA A 21 -2.11 -3.57 -6.73
C ALA A 21 -1.42 -2.27 -7.09
N LEU A 22 -0.65 -2.26 -8.17
CA LEU A 22 0.07 -1.07 -8.63
C LEU A 22 -0.69 -0.28 -9.69
N THR A 23 -1.90 -0.70 -10.04
CA THR A 23 -2.68 -0.10 -11.12
C THR A 23 -3.64 0.96 -10.58
N HIS A 24 -3.32 2.22 -10.83
CA HIS A 24 -4.16 3.34 -10.43
C HIS A 24 -5.41 3.40 -11.30
N THR A 25 -6.49 4.01 -10.79
CA THR A 25 -7.75 4.13 -11.51
C THR A 25 -7.60 4.82 -12.87
N SER A 26 -6.68 5.79 -12.98
CA SER A 26 -6.45 6.48 -14.26
C SER A 26 -5.97 5.53 -15.33
N TYR A 27 -5.06 4.62 -14.99
CA TYR A 27 -4.56 3.61 -15.93
C TYR A 27 -5.65 2.58 -16.24
N ALA A 28 -6.36 2.14 -15.20
CA ALA A 28 -7.42 1.14 -15.34
C ALA A 28 -8.50 1.64 -16.30
N TYR A 29 -8.88 2.90 -16.17
CA TYR A 29 -9.88 3.53 -17.04
C TYR A 29 -9.42 3.52 -18.50
N GLU A 30 -8.17 3.92 -18.74
CA GLU A 30 -7.64 4.00 -20.11
C GLU A 30 -7.45 2.63 -20.76
N LYS A 31 -7.11 1.61 -19.99
CA LYS A 31 -6.77 0.29 -20.53
C LYS A 31 -7.88 -0.75 -20.38
N GLY A 32 -8.98 -0.41 -19.71
CA GLY A 32 -10.07 -1.35 -19.51
C GLY A 32 -9.71 -2.53 -18.62
N VAL A 33 -8.89 -2.30 -17.59
CA VAL A 33 -8.51 -3.32 -16.62
C VAL A 33 -8.97 -2.91 -15.22
N GLN A 34 -8.81 -3.81 -14.27
CA GLN A 34 -9.19 -3.52 -12.89
C GLN A 34 -8.15 -2.66 -12.19
N SER A 35 -8.63 -1.71 -11.39
CA SER A 35 -7.77 -0.86 -10.58
C SER A 35 -7.45 -1.52 -9.25
N ASN A 36 -6.66 -0.82 -8.44
CA ASN A 36 -6.28 -1.27 -7.10
C ASN A 36 -7.26 -0.86 -6.01
N GLU A 37 -8.40 -0.26 -6.34
CA GLU A 37 -9.34 0.25 -5.33
C GLU A 37 -9.80 -0.78 -4.33
N LYS A 38 -10.17 -1.98 -4.79
CA LYS A 38 -10.64 -3.03 -3.89
C LYS A 38 -9.51 -3.56 -3.02
N LEU A 39 -8.30 -3.64 -3.57
CA LEU A 39 -7.13 -4.06 -2.80
C LEU A 39 -6.76 -3.02 -1.75
N GLU A 40 -6.88 -1.75 -2.11
CA GLU A 40 -6.65 -0.66 -1.17
C GLU A 40 -7.61 -0.74 0.02
N PHE A 41 -8.89 -0.99 -0.27
CA PHE A 41 -9.91 -1.13 0.77
C PHE A 41 -9.56 -2.27 1.74
N LEU A 42 -9.17 -3.41 1.20
CA LEU A 42 -8.79 -4.56 2.01
C LEU A 42 -7.50 -4.27 2.79
N GLY A 43 -6.54 -3.65 2.13
CA GLY A 43 -5.25 -3.33 2.75
C GLY A 43 -5.38 -2.36 3.91
N ASP A 44 -6.29 -1.42 3.82
CA ASP A 44 -6.56 -0.50 4.92
C ASP A 44 -6.96 -1.27 6.18
N SER A 45 -7.87 -2.22 6.03
CA SER A 45 -8.33 -3.04 7.15
C SER A 45 -7.24 -3.95 7.70
N ILE A 46 -6.44 -4.55 6.83
CA ILE A 46 -5.34 -5.41 7.24
C ILE A 46 -4.31 -4.61 8.03
N LEU A 47 -3.96 -3.42 7.54
CA LEU A 47 -2.98 -2.57 8.17
C LEU A 47 -3.44 -2.12 9.55
N GLU A 48 -4.71 -1.76 9.70
CA GLU A 48 -5.27 -1.41 11.01
C GLU A 48 -5.22 -2.58 11.97
N PHE A 49 -5.57 -3.77 11.50
CA PHE A 49 -5.57 -4.98 12.33
C PHE A 49 -4.16 -5.32 12.81
N ILE A 50 -3.20 -5.35 11.89
CA ILE A 50 -1.81 -5.70 12.21
C ILE A 50 -1.21 -4.65 13.15
N SER A 51 -1.45 -3.37 12.88
CA SER A 51 -0.97 -2.29 13.73
C SER A 51 -1.54 -2.38 15.13
N SER A 52 -2.82 -2.72 15.23
CA SER A 52 -3.49 -2.86 16.52
C SER A 52 -2.89 -3.99 17.35
N ILE A 53 -2.62 -5.14 16.72
CA ILE A 53 -1.98 -6.26 17.40
C ILE A 53 -0.60 -5.86 17.90
N TYR A 54 0.19 -5.22 17.04
CA TYR A 54 1.54 -4.80 17.41
C TYR A 54 1.52 -3.85 18.61
N ILE A 55 0.64 -2.86 18.59
CA ILE A 55 0.54 -1.88 19.66
C ILE A 55 0.09 -2.57 20.95
N TYR A 56 -0.90 -3.43 20.86
CA TYR A 56 -1.42 -4.17 22.00
C TYR A 56 -0.33 -4.99 22.68
N GLN A 57 0.48 -5.68 21.89
CA GLN A 57 1.52 -6.58 22.41
C GLN A 57 2.76 -5.85 22.92
N ASN A 58 3.11 -4.72 22.31
CA ASN A 58 4.37 -4.04 22.60
C ASN A 58 4.27 -2.82 23.49
N TYR A 59 3.06 -2.34 23.77
CA TYR A 59 2.85 -1.16 24.60
C TYR A 59 1.78 -1.43 25.66
N PRO A 60 2.08 -2.36 26.59
CA PRO A 60 1.07 -2.82 27.55
C PRO A 60 0.57 -1.76 28.55
N THR A 61 1.30 -0.66 28.68
CA THR A 61 0.93 0.40 29.63
C THR A 61 0.01 1.44 29.00
N LEU A 62 -0.19 1.42 27.66
CA LEU A 62 -1.05 2.39 27.01
C LEU A 62 -2.51 2.06 27.23
N LYS A 63 -3.31 3.10 27.42
CA LYS A 63 -4.76 2.99 27.49
C LYS A 63 -5.34 2.99 26.07
N GLU A 64 -6.60 2.56 25.95
CA GLU A 64 -7.25 2.45 24.66
C GLU A 64 -7.16 3.74 23.83
N GLY A 65 -7.44 4.89 24.45
CA GLY A 65 -7.37 6.17 23.74
C GLY A 65 -5.98 6.50 23.24
N GLU A 66 -4.96 6.13 24.01
CA GLU A 66 -3.57 6.33 23.62
C GLU A 66 -3.19 5.40 22.47
N MET A 67 -3.65 4.14 22.54
CA MET A 67 -3.40 3.18 21.48
C MET A 67 -4.01 3.61 20.16
N THR A 68 -5.23 4.17 20.23
CA THR A 68 -5.91 4.69 19.04
C THR A 68 -5.11 5.82 18.40
N LYS A 69 -4.56 6.72 19.21
CA LYS A 69 -3.73 7.82 18.71
C LYS A 69 -2.45 7.32 18.06
N VAL A 70 -1.79 6.37 18.70
CA VAL A 70 -0.55 5.79 18.14
C VAL A 70 -0.84 5.12 16.81
N ARG A 71 -1.92 4.33 16.75
CA ARG A 71 -2.30 3.65 15.50
C ARG A 71 -2.53 4.66 14.37
N ALA A 72 -3.22 5.76 14.69
CA ALA A 72 -3.50 6.79 13.69
C ALA A 72 -2.22 7.39 13.10
N THR A 73 -1.15 7.50 13.90
CA THR A 73 0.12 8.04 13.39
C THR A 73 0.87 7.03 12.52
N VAL A 74 0.62 5.75 12.71
CA VAL A 74 1.28 4.69 11.93
C VAL A 74 0.60 4.46 10.59
N VAL A 75 -0.74 4.50 10.58
CA VAL A 75 -1.50 4.18 9.37
C VAL A 75 -1.94 5.40 8.57
N CYS A 76 -1.47 6.58 8.92
CA CYS A 76 -1.86 7.80 8.21
C CYS A 76 -1.19 7.91 6.84
N GLU A 77 -1.75 8.78 6.00
CA GLU A 77 -1.26 8.99 4.64
C GLU A 77 0.22 9.35 4.61
N ASP A 78 0.66 10.23 5.50
CA ASP A 78 2.07 10.65 5.56
C ASP A 78 3.01 9.48 5.80
N SER A 79 2.68 8.60 6.73
CA SER A 79 3.51 7.44 7.05
C SER A 79 3.59 6.48 5.88
N LEU A 80 2.45 6.22 5.25
CA LEU A 80 2.40 5.33 4.08
C LEU A 80 3.13 5.94 2.89
N TYR A 81 3.01 7.25 2.71
CA TYR A 81 3.74 7.96 1.66
C TYR A 81 5.25 7.81 1.86
N LYS A 82 5.73 7.94 3.09
CA LYS A 82 7.16 7.79 3.39
C LYS A 82 7.64 6.39 3.07
N ILE A 83 6.84 5.39 3.38
CA ILE A 83 7.16 3.99 3.04
C ILE A 83 7.22 3.82 1.52
N ALA A 84 6.25 4.35 0.80
CA ALA A 84 6.21 4.26 -0.66
C ALA A 84 7.43 4.90 -1.28
N THR A 85 7.83 6.06 -0.76
CA THR A 85 9.00 6.77 -1.27
C THR A 85 10.28 5.99 -1.01
N ARG A 86 10.42 5.45 0.20
CA ARG A 86 11.59 4.66 0.57
C ARG A 86 11.73 3.42 -0.30
N LEU A 87 10.63 2.77 -0.61
CA LEU A 87 10.64 1.55 -1.41
C LEU A 87 10.50 1.83 -2.90
N LYS A 88 10.49 3.11 -3.29
CA LYS A 88 10.45 3.57 -4.69
C LYS A 88 9.23 3.12 -5.47
N PHE A 89 8.10 3.10 -4.81
CA PHE A 89 6.81 2.75 -5.46
C PHE A 89 6.55 3.62 -6.68
N ASN A 90 6.99 4.88 -6.64
CA ASN A 90 6.79 5.81 -7.76
C ASN A 90 7.37 5.29 -9.09
N GLU A 91 8.34 4.38 -9.03
CA GLU A 91 8.95 3.81 -10.24
C GLU A 91 8.17 2.65 -10.82
N PHE A 92 7.19 2.11 -10.09
CA PHE A 92 6.51 0.88 -10.49
C PHE A 92 5.01 1.02 -10.71
N LEU A 93 4.44 2.19 -10.44
CA LEU A 93 3.00 2.39 -10.57
C LEU A 93 2.57 2.47 -12.03
N TYR A 94 1.40 1.89 -12.32
CA TYR A 94 0.76 2.02 -13.63
C TYR A 94 -0.20 3.19 -13.56
N LEU A 95 0.15 4.28 -14.20
CA LEU A 95 -0.62 5.53 -14.19
C LEU A 95 -1.13 5.85 -15.58
N GLY A 96 -2.34 6.43 -15.64
CA GLY A 96 -2.88 6.92 -16.89
C GLY A 96 -2.20 8.21 -17.31
N ASN A 97 -2.44 8.63 -18.56
CA ASN A 97 -1.80 9.82 -19.10
C ASN A 97 -2.09 11.08 -18.30
N SER A 98 -3.26 11.18 -17.69
CA SER A 98 -3.61 12.33 -16.87
C SER A 98 -2.71 12.49 -15.65
N GLU A 99 -2.20 11.38 -15.11
CA GLU A 99 -1.30 11.41 -13.94
C GLU A 99 0.17 11.46 -14.34
N ILE A 100 0.51 10.95 -15.52
CA ILE A 100 1.90 10.93 -15.99
C ILE A 100 2.45 12.34 -16.24
N LYS A 101 1.60 13.31 -16.55
CA LYS A 101 2.03 14.68 -16.81
C LYS A 101 2.80 15.30 -15.66
N GLY A 102 2.60 14.81 -14.45
CA GLY A 102 3.31 15.27 -13.29
C GLY A 102 4.21 14.19 -12.70
N LYS A 103 4.85 13.38 -13.55
CA LYS A 103 5.52 12.17 -13.05
C LYS A 103 6.63 12.38 -12.03
N GLU A 104 7.10 13.59 -11.86
CA GLU A 104 8.02 13.89 -10.77
C GLU A 104 7.26 14.20 -9.49
N GLN A 105 5.93 14.34 -9.59
CA GLN A 105 5.08 14.70 -8.47
C GLN A 105 3.83 13.83 -8.44
N ILE A 106 4.05 12.53 -8.35
CA ILE A 106 2.91 11.63 -8.14
C ILE A 106 2.27 12.03 -6.82
N ARG A 107 0.96 12.19 -6.82
CA ARG A 107 0.25 12.66 -5.63
C ARG A 107 0.50 11.73 -4.44
N LYS A 108 0.67 12.35 -3.28
CA LYS A 108 0.92 11.63 -2.04
C LYS A 108 -0.14 10.55 -1.77
N ALA A 109 -1.41 10.88 -2.00
CA ALA A 109 -2.51 9.94 -1.78
C ALA A 109 -2.38 8.69 -2.67
N ILE A 110 -1.98 8.88 -3.94
CA ILE A 110 -1.83 7.75 -4.87
C ILE A 110 -0.75 6.78 -4.36
N LEU A 111 0.36 7.33 -3.88
CA LEU A 111 1.45 6.51 -3.36
C LEU A 111 1.05 5.80 -2.07
N ALA A 112 0.39 6.50 -1.16
CA ALA A 112 -0.06 5.91 0.10
C ALA A 112 -1.07 4.79 -0.16
N ASP A 113 -2.02 5.01 -1.06
CA ASP A 113 -3.04 4.03 -1.41
C ASP A 113 -2.43 2.77 -2.02
N SER A 114 -1.35 2.95 -2.82
CA SER A 114 -0.69 1.81 -3.45
C SER A 114 0.00 0.91 -2.41
N VAL A 115 0.49 1.49 -1.32
CA VAL A 115 1.08 0.68 -0.24
C VAL A 115 0.02 -0.22 0.38
N GLU A 116 -1.17 0.33 0.65
CA GLU A 116 -2.27 -0.46 1.20
C GLU A 116 -2.67 -1.58 0.23
N ALA A 117 -2.75 -1.26 -1.06
CA ALA A 117 -3.11 -2.26 -2.06
C ALA A 117 -2.09 -3.39 -2.15
N VAL A 118 -0.79 -3.06 -2.07
CA VAL A 118 0.26 -4.07 -2.09
C VAL A 118 0.21 -4.95 -0.84
N ILE A 119 -0.10 -4.37 0.31
CA ILE A 119 -0.27 -5.14 1.55
C ILE A 119 -1.39 -6.17 1.38
N ALA A 120 -2.53 -5.75 0.82
CA ALA A 120 -3.65 -6.66 0.55
C ALA A 120 -3.24 -7.75 -0.43
N ALA A 121 -2.51 -7.39 -1.47
CA ALA A 121 -2.04 -8.35 -2.47
C ALA A 121 -1.11 -9.39 -1.84
N MET A 122 -0.20 -8.95 -0.98
CA MET A 122 0.70 -9.87 -0.27
C MET A 122 -0.09 -10.84 0.60
N TYR A 123 -1.09 -10.33 1.31
CA TYR A 123 -1.94 -11.16 2.13
C TYR A 123 -2.65 -12.23 1.31
N LEU A 124 -3.28 -11.82 0.21
CA LEU A 124 -4.02 -12.75 -0.64
C LEU A 124 -3.11 -13.77 -1.30
N ASP A 125 -1.89 -13.36 -1.65
CA ASP A 125 -0.92 -14.23 -2.32
C ASP A 125 -0.30 -15.25 -1.35
N SER A 126 -0.13 -14.87 -0.09
CA SER A 126 0.59 -15.69 0.90
C SER A 126 -0.31 -16.53 1.80
N ASN A 127 -1.62 -16.25 1.85
CA ASN A 127 -2.60 -16.89 2.74
C ASN A 127 -2.32 -16.69 4.23
N LEU A 128 -1.53 -15.69 4.61
CA LEU A 128 -1.24 -15.35 6.01
C LEU A 128 -0.55 -16.46 6.84
N GLU A 129 -0.15 -17.53 6.23
CA GLU A 129 0.54 -18.60 6.98
C GLU A 129 2.04 -18.58 6.78
#